data_3c15dea30adc6f415c838caa6f4df9d8
#
_entry.id   3c15dea30adc6f415c838caa6f4df9d8
#
_cell.length_a   1.000
_cell.length_b   1.000
_cell.length_c   1.000
_cell.angle_alpha   90.00
_cell.angle_beta   90.00
_cell.angle_gamma   90.00
#
_symmetry.space_group_name_H-M   'P 1'
#
loop_
_entity.id
_entity.type
_entity.pdbx_description
1 polymer ?
#
loop_
_entity_poly.entity_id
_entity_poly.type
_entity_poly.pdbx_seq_one_letter_code
_entity_poly.pdbx_strand_id
1 'polypeptide(L)'
;MVRRFGPQLPYLLKIIAPDKALSLQVHPSLAQAQEGYELESQAGIPVDSPVRNYRDSNHKPEMVLALTQFEAVAGFRAPRRAAEVLGGLGSGLARRIRRGLRLNPTRFGIRQVFSELVSAGTRPSAQEVTELVEELGQRLEAGDSPSRRVDSNALTMAQAFPGDPGIAAALLLNPVTLRPGEALFVPAGAVHAYISGLGVEIMANSDNVLRAGLTSKHIDIPAMLACVDYVAAPPVRPAPEYLSRATRVYYASVDDFELMVPTIVPEDDRLALPGRGPRILLAVEGVTTATTSAGSAELSAGQALFVGADERTVWLEGHGTVIQADVP
;
A
#
# COMPACT_ATOMS: atom_id res chain seq x y z
N MET A 1 5.37 -29.50 4.67
CA MET A 1 4.88 -28.15 4.33
C MET A 1 3.89 -27.64 5.38
N VAL A 2 2.68 -28.20 5.50
CA VAL A 2 1.60 -27.74 6.42
C VAL A 2 2.05 -27.62 7.89
N ARG A 3 2.92 -28.53 8.37
CA ARG A 3 3.42 -28.47 9.77
C ARG A 3 4.28 -27.23 10.09
N ARG A 4 4.93 -26.63 9.09
CA ARG A 4 5.83 -25.48 9.29
C ARG A 4 5.17 -24.15 8.91
N PHE A 5 4.37 -24.13 7.85
CA PHE A 5 3.80 -22.91 7.26
C PHE A 5 2.29 -22.81 7.38
N GLY A 6 1.64 -23.81 8.04
CA GLY A 6 0.18 -23.87 8.14
C GLY A 6 -0.49 -24.40 6.85
N PRO A 7 -1.82 -24.43 6.84
CA PRO A 7 -2.61 -24.93 5.71
C PRO A 7 -2.76 -23.93 4.56
N GLN A 8 -2.39 -22.68 4.77
CA GLN A 8 -2.51 -21.59 3.80
C GLN A 8 -1.16 -21.01 3.46
N LEU A 9 -1.04 -20.39 2.27
CA LEU A 9 0.13 -19.61 1.91
C LEU A 9 0.24 -18.40 2.86
N PRO A 10 1.40 -18.12 3.49
CA PRO A 10 1.52 -17.06 4.48
C PRO A 10 1.37 -15.65 3.89
N TYR A 11 1.52 -15.49 2.59
CA TYR A 11 1.43 -14.22 1.88
C TYR A 11 0.60 -14.32 0.59
N LEU A 12 0.21 -13.16 0.08
CA LEU A 12 -0.35 -12.96 -1.25
C LEU A 12 0.62 -12.14 -2.09
N LEU A 13 0.75 -12.48 -3.38
CA LEU A 13 1.52 -11.73 -4.36
C LEU A 13 0.60 -11.27 -5.49
N LYS A 14 0.66 -10.00 -5.86
CA LYS A 14 -0.18 -9.39 -6.89
C LYS A 14 0.62 -8.47 -7.80
N ILE A 15 0.26 -8.41 -9.07
CA ILE A 15 0.61 -7.28 -9.92
C ILE A 15 -0.46 -6.21 -9.71
N ILE A 16 -0.05 -4.99 -9.41
CA ILE A 16 -0.95 -3.86 -9.18
C ILE A 16 -0.68 -2.76 -10.20
N ALA A 17 -1.74 -2.35 -10.92
CA ALA A 17 -1.68 -1.33 -11.96
C ALA A 17 -2.93 -0.45 -11.86
N PRO A 18 -2.95 0.53 -10.93
CA PRO A 18 -4.09 1.41 -10.77
C PRO A 18 -4.30 2.30 -12.01
N ASP A 19 -5.41 2.11 -12.71
CA ASP A 19 -5.91 3.01 -13.76
C ASP A 19 -6.49 4.31 -13.16
N LYS A 20 -6.99 4.21 -11.94
CA LYS A 20 -7.47 5.30 -11.10
C LYS A 20 -7.05 5.06 -9.66
N ALA A 21 -6.99 6.12 -8.87
CA ALA A 21 -6.65 6.01 -7.46
C ALA A 21 -7.48 4.93 -6.76
N LEU A 22 -6.81 4.06 -6.00
CA LEU A 22 -7.47 3.07 -5.17
C LEU A 22 -8.04 3.73 -3.91
N SER A 23 -8.89 2.98 -3.18
CA SER A 23 -9.52 3.50 -1.96
C SER A 23 -8.49 3.98 -0.95
N LEU A 24 -8.81 5.07 -0.26
CA LEU A 24 -8.13 5.46 0.96
C LEU A 24 -8.49 4.43 2.04
N GLN A 25 -7.49 3.72 2.56
CA GLN A 25 -7.70 2.54 3.40
C GLN A 25 -6.67 2.40 4.52
N VAL A 26 -7.00 1.55 5.48
CA VAL A 26 -6.13 1.14 6.59
C VAL A 26 -6.34 -0.35 6.87
N HIS A 27 -5.28 -1.02 7.32
CA HIS A 27 -5.32 -2.42 7.71
C HIS A 27 -5.17 -2.59 9.22
N PRO A 28 -5.91 -3.52 9.85
CA PRO A 28 -5.83 -3.74 11.28
C PRO A 28 -4.49 -4.39 11.69
N SER A 29 -4.10 -4.17 12.93
CA SER A 29 -3.08 -5.00 13.59
C SER A 29 -3.61 -6.42 13.80
N LEU A 30 -2.72 -7.38 14.10
CA LEU A 30 -3.12 -8.76 14.36
C LEU A 30 -4.16 -8.87 15.49
N ALA A 31 -3.95 -8.14 16.60
CA ALA A 31 -4.89 -8.14 17.71
C ALA A 31 -6.27 -7.59 17.32
N GLN A 32 -6.30 -6.47 16.55
CA GLN A 32 -7.55 -5.89 16.06
C GLN A 32 -8.26 -6.79 15.05
N ALA A 33 -7.51 -7.49 14.20
CA ALA A 33 -8.06 -8.44 13.23
C ALA A 33 -8.71 -9.63 13.94
N GLN A 34 -8.06 -10.20 14.95
CA GLN A 34 -8.59 -11.30 15.76
C GLN A 34 -9.87 -10.90 16.50
N GLU A 35 -9.83 -9.78 17.24
CA GLU A 35 -10.98 -9.25 17.96
C GLU A 35 -12.14 -8.91 17.03
N GLY A 36 -11.87 -8.19 15.94
CA GLY A 36 -12.90 -7.78 14.98
C GLY A 36 -13.53 -8.96 14.26
N TYR A 37 -12.73 -9.95 13.86
CA TYR A 37 -13.24 -11.18 13.24
C TYR A 37 -14.17 -11.95 14.19
N GLU A 38 -13.79 -12.06 15.46
CA GLU A 38 -14.62 -12.73 16.47
C GLU A 38 -15.93 -11.98 16.74
N LEU A 39 -15.87 -10.65 16.95
CA LEU A 39 -17.03 -9.82 17.19
C LEU A 39 -18.04 -9.86 16.02
N GLU A 40 -17.57 -9.73 14.77
CA GLU A 40 -18.45 -9.79 13.60
C GLU A 40 -19.01 -11.21 13.38
N SER A 41 -18.27 -12.25 13.75
CA SER A 41 -18.73 -13.65 13.71
C SER A 41 -19.80 -13.91 14.76
N GLN A 42 -19.63 -13.43 15.99
CA GLN A 42 -20.64 -13.49 17.06
C GLN A 42 -21.91 -12.71 16.71
N ALA A 43 -21.75 -11.58 16.01
CA ALA A 43 -22.87 -10.79 15.48
C ALA A 43 -23.59 -11.47 14.29
N GLY A 44 -23.12 -12.63 13.81
CA GLY A 44 -23.72 -13.38 12.71
C GLY A 44 -23.54 -12.74 11.34
N ILE A 45 -22.57 -11.83 11.16
CA ILE A 45 -22.27 -11.22 9.85
C ILE A 45 -21.52 -12.25 8.99
N PRO A 46 -22.07 -12.69 7.84
CA PRO A 46 -21.39 -13.65 6.97
C PRO A 46 -20.02 -13.14 6.49
N VAL A 47 -19.04 -14.03 6.34
CA VAL A 47 -17.68 -13.67 5.92
C VAL A 47 -17.63 -13.03 4.53
N ASP A 48 -18.52 -13.45 3.64
CA ASP A 48 -18.66 -12.95 2.27
C ASP A 48 -19.56 -11.71 2.16
N SER A 49 -20.15 -11.26 3.27
CA SER A 49 -21.00 -10.06 3.31
C SER A 49 -20.25 -8.82 2.85
N PRO A 50 -20.85 -7.95 2.01
CA PRO A 50 -20.23 -6.70 1.57
C PRO A 50 -20.00 -5.70 2.72
N VAL A 51 -20.69 -5.87 3.87
CA VAL A 51 -20.51 -5.03 5.06
C VAL A 51 -19.56 -5.64 6.09
N ARG A 52 -19.02 -6.84 5.85
CA ARG A 52 -18.01 -7.46 6.70
C ARG A 52 -16.68 -6.74 6.57
N ASN A 53 -16.13 -6.22 7.67
CA ASN A 53 -14.82 -5.55 7.71
C ASN A 53 -13.69 -6.57 7.89
N TYR A 54 -13.89 -7.54 8.81
CA TYR A 54 -12.87 -8.52 9.19
C TYR A 54 -13.24 -9.90 8.60
N ARG A 55 -12.65 -10.22 7.45
CA ARG A 55 -12.90 -11.45 6.71
C ARG A 55 -12.09 -12.64 7.19
N ASP A 56 -11.00 -12.34 7.88
CA ASP A 56 -10.11 -13.30 8.52
C ASP A 56 -9.53 -12.70 9.80
N SER A 57 -8.85 -13.51 10.58
CA SER A 57 -8.23 -13.09 11.85
C SER A 57 -6.78 -12.65 11.72
N ASN A 58 -6.30 -12.39 10.49
CA ASN A 58 -4.91 -12.03 10.24
C ASN A 58 -4.73 -10.54 10.01
N HIS A 59 -3.53 -10.03 10.31
CA HIS A 59 -3.13 -8.68 9.93
C HIS A 59 -2.79 -8.62 8.44
N LYS A 60 -2.65 -7.39 7.93
CA LYS A 60 -2.36 -7.19 6.50
C LYS A 60 -1.30 -6.12 6.26
N PRO A 61 -0.08 -6.28 6.79
CA PRO A 61 1.03 -5.46 6.31
C PRO A 61 1.27 -5.74 4.83
N GLU A 62 1.64 -4.69 4.09
CA GLU A 62 1.84 -4.73 2.64
C GLU A 62 3.17 -4.11 2.27
N MET A 63 3.75 -4.58 1.17
CA MET A 63 4.88 -3.93 0.52
C MET A 63 4.65 -3.89 -0.98
N VAL A 64 4.79 -2.72 -1.60
CA VAL A 64 4.79 -2.57 -3.06
C VAL A 64 6.21 -2.29 -3.54
N LEU A 65 6.65 -3.05 -4.55
CA LEU A 65 7.87 -2.81 -5.32
C LEU A 65 7.47 -2.19 -6.66
N ALA A 66 7.94 -1.00 -6.94
CA ALA A 66 7.63 -0.28 -8.17
C ALA A 66 8.36 -0.88 -9.38
N LEU A 67 7.62 -1.16 -10.46
CA LEU A 67 8.14 -1.56 -11.77
C LEU A 67 8.23 -0.36 -12.72
N THR A 68 7.35 0.62 -12.53
CA THR A 68 7.40 1.93 -13.20
C THR A 68 7.44 3.02 -12.14
N GLN A 69 7.44 4.30 -12.53
CA GLN A 69 7.12 5.36 -11.56
C GLN A 69 5.76 5.06 -10.94
N PHE A 70 5.72 5.07 -9.59
CA PHE A 70 4.54 4.69 -8.82
C PHE A 70 4.20 5.78 -7.81
N GLU A 71 2.97 6.28 -7.86
CA GLU A 71 2.48 7.34 -6.99
C GLU A 71 1.54 6.76 -5.91
N ALA A 72 1.77 7.19 -4.68
CA ALA A 72 0.98 6.77 -3.53
C ALA A 72 0.89 7.90 -2.48
N VAL A 73 0.03 7.70 -1.50
CA VAL A 73 0.05 8.42 -0.22
C VAL A 73 0.12 7.40 0.91
N ALA A 74 0.94 7.63 1.95
CA ALA A 74 1.07 6.68 3.05
C ALA A 74 1.48 7.37 4.37
N GLY A 75 0.75 7.08 5.44
CA GLY A 75 0.98 7.58 6.79
C GLY A 75 0.80 9.09 6.92
N PHE A 76 0.53 9.54 8.13
CA PHE A 76 0.33 10.98 8.38
C PHE A 76 1.64 11.75 8.32
N ARG A 77 1.59 12.92 7.68
CA ARG A 77 2.67 13.90 7.78
C ARG A 77 2.58 14.69 9.08
N ALA A 78 3.68 15.29 9.49
CA ALA A 78 3.68 16.17 10.66
C ALA A 78 2.59 17.27 10.51
N PRO A 79 1.80 17.58 11.55
CA PRO A 79 0.69 18.52 11.46
C PRO A 79 1.08 19.89 10.89
N ARG A 80 2.27 20.38 11.24
CA ARG A 80 2.80 21.64 10.70
C ARG A 80 3.01 21.55 9.19
N ARG A 81 3.54 20.44 8.69
CA ARG A 81 3.76 20.21 7.26
C ARG A 81 2.44 20.06 6.50
N ALA A 82 1.45 19.38 7.09
CA ALA A 82 0.11 19.31 6.51
C ALA A 82 -0.55 20.70 6.44
N ALA A 83 -0.39 21.53 7.50
CA ALA A 83 -0.90 22.90 7.51
C ALA A 83 -0.18 23.81 6.50
N GLU A 84 1.12 23.60 6.25
CA GLU A 84 1.90 24.34 5.23
C GLU A 84 1.40 24.05 3.82
N VAL A 85 1.09 22.79 3.51
CA VAL A 85 0.53 22.38 2.21
C VAL A 85 -0.79 23.10 1.92
N LEU A 86 -1.60 23.38 2.93
CA LEU A 86 -2.86 24.12 2.81
C LEU A 86 -2.65 25.66 2.86
N GLY A 87 -1.40 26.11 2.90
CA GLY A 87 -1.07 27.56 2.86
C GLY A 87 -1.46 28.18 1.54
N GLY A 88 -1.94 29.43 1.58
CA GLY A 88 -2.34 30.17 0.38
C GLY A 88 -3.74 29.83 -0.17
N LEU A 89 -4.37 28.72 0.25
CA LEU A 89 -5.73 28.37 -0.14
C LEU A 89 -6.77 29.21 0.62
N GLY A 90 -7.80 29.65 -0.09
CA GLY A 90 -8.86 30.53 0.40
C GLY A 90 -10.18 29.82 0.74
N SER A 91 -10.39 28.56 0.31
CA SER A 91 -11.62 27.81 0.60
C SER A 91 -11.89 27.62 2.10
N GLY A 92 -13.16 27.56 2.47
CA GLY A 92 -13.58 27.34 3.85
C GLY A 92 -13.00 26.05 4.43
N LEU A 93 -12.98 25.00 3.61
CA LEU A 93 -12.44 23.69 3.97
C LEU A 93 -10.93 23.74 4.26
N ALA A 94 -10.14 24.37 3.37
CA ALA A 94 -8.69 24.51 3.56
C ALA A 94 -8.37 25.27 4.85
N ARG A 95 -9.08 26.38 5.11
CA ARG A 95 -8.91 27.17 6.34
C ARG A 95 -9.29 26.37 7.59
N ARG A 96 -10.38 25.58 7.55
CA ARG A 96 -10.82 24.72 8.67
C ARG A 96 -9.77 23.68 9.02
N ILE A 97 -9.29 22.93 8.03
CA ILE A 97 -8.24 21.89 8.23
C ILE A 97 -6.97 22.54 8.78
N ARG A 98 -6.49 23.61 8.14
CA ARG A 98 -5.26 24.31 8.54
C ARG A 98 -5.36 24.84 9.97
N ARG A 99 -6.51 25.40 10.36
CA ARG A 99 -6.74 25.88 11.72
C ARG A 99 -6.68 24.76 12.75
N GLY A 100 -7.37 23.63 12.49
CA GLY A 100 -7.35 22.45 13.39
C GLY A 100 -5.94 21.93 13.64
N LEU A 101 -5.15 21.77 12.57
CA LEU A 101 -3.76 21.31 12.67
C LEU A 101 -2.82 22.30 13.37
N ARG A 102 -3.08 23.62 13.25
CA ARG A 102 -2.27 24.65 13.93
C ARG A 102 -2.60 24.80 15.41
N LEU A 103 -3.88 24.68 15.77
CA LEU A 103 -4.33 24.76 17.16
C LEU A 103 -3.85 23.55 17.98
N ASN A 104 -3.79 22.37 17.37
CA ASN A 104 -3.31 21.15 18.03
C ASN A 104 -2.31 20.41 17.11
N PRO A 105 -1.02 20.82 17.09
CA PRO A 105 -0.01 20.22 16.22
C PRO A 105 0.54 18.89 16.78
N THR A 106 -0.34 18.01 17.23
CA THR A 106 -0.03 16.70 17.82
C THR A 106 -0.79 15.59 17.10
N ARG A 107 -0.51 14.32 17.44
CA ARG A 107 -1.31 13.18 16.94
C ARG A 107 -2.81 13.32 17.25
N PHE A 108 -3.16 13.98 18.34
CA PHE A 108 -4.57 14.19 18.71
C PHE A 108 -5.25 15.20 17.79
N GLY A 109 -4.53 16.24 17.34
CA GLY A 109 -5.04 17.17 16.34
C GLY A 109 -5.18 16.51 14.97
N ILE A 110 -4.25 15.63 14.57
CA ILE A 110 -4.41 14.81 13.36
C ILE A 110 -5.67 13.94 13.48
N ARG A 111 -5.83 13.22 14.59
CA ARG A 111 -7.00 12.39 14.83
C ARG A 111 -8.30 13.19 14.74
N GLN A 112 -8.35 14.36 15.38
CA GLN A 112 -9.53 15.21 15.34
C GLN A 112 -9.85 15.63 13.91
N VAL A 113 -8.90 16.23 13.20
CA VAL A 113 -9.11 16.73 11.84
C VAL A 113 -9.45 15.60 10.88
N PHE A 114 -8.74 14.47 10.94
CA PHE A 114 -9.03 13.31 10.09
C PHE A 114 -10.42 12.76 10.37
N SER A 115 -10.81 12.60 11.64
CA SER A 115 -12.15 12.14 12.01
C SER A 115 -13.24 13.08 11.52
N GLU A 116 -13.05 14.40 11.62
CA GLU A 116 -13.99 15.41 11.11
C GLU A 116 -14.15 15.31 9.58
N LEU A 117 -13.09 14.95 8.84
CA LEU A 117 -13.13 14.84 7.38
C LEU A 117 -13.86 13.59 6.89
N VAL A 118 -13.89 12.51 7.67
CA VAL A 118 -14.47 11.23 7.21
C VAL A 118 -15.82 10.89 7.86
N SER A 119 -16.15 11.46 9.02
CA SER A 119 -17.38 11.13 9.77
C SER A 119 -18.60 11.79 9.19
N ALA A 120 -19.70 11.05 9.04
CA ALA A 120 -20.92 11.47 8.36
C ALA A 120 -21.50 12.81 8.85
N GLY A 121 -21.39 13.12 10.16
CA GLY A 121 -21.93 14.36 10.75
C GLY A 121 -21.07 15.60 10.56
N THR A 122 -19.80 15.47 10.16
CA THR A 122 -18.81 16.57 10.13
C THR A 122 -18.03 16.65 8.83
N ARG A 123 -18.06 15.59 8.00
CA ARG A 123 -17.35 15.54 6.73
C ARG A 123 -17.77 16.68 5.81
N PRO A 124 -16.85 17.18 4.99
CA PRO A 124 -17.18 18.22 4.02
C PRO A 124 -18.22 17.72 3.00
N SER A 125 -19.02 18.64 2.50
CA SER A 125 -19.88 18.41 1.36
C SER A 125 -19.06 18.23 0.08
N ALA A 126 -19.66 17.61 -0.94
CA ALA A 126 -19.02 17.46 -2.25
C ALA A 126 -18.62 18.82 -2.85
N GLN A 127 -19.42 19.87 -2.62
CA GLN A 127 -19.13 21.23 -3.09
C GLN A 127 -17.88 21.79 -2.40
N GLU A 128 -17.75 21.68 -1.06
CA GLU A 128 -16.56 22.16 -0.34
C GLU A 128 -15.28 21.44 -0.82
N VAL A 129 -15.38 20.14 -1.14
CA VAL A 129 -14.25 19.37 -1.70
C VAL A 129 -13.93 19.84 -3.12
N THR A 130 -14.93 20.10 -3.95
CA THR A 130 -14.75 20.62 -5.32
C THR A 130 -14.06 21.98 -5.30
N GLU A 131 -14.53 22.92 -4.48
CA GLU A 131 -13.90 24.24 -4.30
C GLU A 131 -12.42 24.11 -3.88
N LEU A 132 -12.12 23.22 -2.95
CA LEU A 132 -10.74 22.93 -2.55
C LEU A 132 -9.89 22.41 -3.71
N VAL A 133 -10.42 21.47 -4.50
CA VAL A 133 -9.71 20.86 -5.64
C VAL A 133 -9.47 21.88 -6.75
N GLU A 134 -10.43 22.76 -7.03
CA GLU A 134 -10.27 23.86 -7.99
C GLU A 134 -9.15 24.81 -7.59
N GLU A 135 -9.07 25.20 -6.32
CA GLU A 135 -7.96 26.03 -5.82
C GLU A 135 -6.60 25.33 -5.92
N LEU A 136 -6.54 24.01 -5.65
CA LEU A 136 -5.32 23.21 -5.83
C LEU A 136 -4.89 23.21 -7.30
N GLY A 137 -5.83 23.08 -8.24
CA GLY A 137 -5.59 23.15 -9.68
C GLY A 137 -5.06 24.52 -10.11
N GLN A 138 -5.75 25.59 -9.73
CA GLN A 138 -5.36 26.96 -10.07
C GLN A 138 -3.95 27.31 -9.60
N ARG A 139 -3.59 26.97 -8.33
CA ARG A 139 -2.24 27.26 -7.83
C ARG A 139 -1.18 26.36 -8.48
N LEU A 140 -1.53 25.13 -8.88
CA LEU A 140 -0.61 24.23 -9.58
C LEU A 140 -0.28 24.78 -10.97
N GLU A 141 -1.29 25.30 -11.70
CA GLU A 141 -1.15 25.96 -13.00
C GLU A 141 -0.35 27.27 -12.88
N ALA A 142 -0.61 28.06 -11.84
CA ALA A 142 0.13 29.30 -11.56
C ALA A 142 1.59 29.07 -11.15
N GLY A 143 1.97 27.82 -10.80
CA GLY A 143 3.33 27.51 -10.31
C GLY A 143 3.57 27.83 -8.84
N ASP A 144 2.53 28.21 -8.08
CA ASP A 144 2.59 28.68 -6.69
C ASP A 144 2.40 27.54 -5.66
N SER A 145 2.36 26.29 -6.14
CA SER A 145 2.14 25.13 -5.27
C SER A 145 3.33 24.90 -4.33
N PRO A 146 3.11 24.84 -3.00
CA PRO A 146 4.14 24.50 -2.04
C PRO A 146 4.56 23.03 -2.14
N SER A 147 3.74 22.20 -2.79
CA SER A 147 4.03 20.79 -3.05
C SER A 147 3.26 20.30 -4.29
N ARG A 148 3.85 20.48 -5.48
CA ARG A 148 3.25 20.07 -6.76
C ARG A 148 2.72 18.64 -6.73
N ARG A 149 3.47 17.71 -6.09
CA ARG A 149 3.07 16.31 -5.97
C ARG A 149 1.76 16.13 -5.20
N VAL A 150 1.57 16.86 -4.10
CA VAL A 150 0.33 16.79 -3.31
C VAL A 150 -0.85 17.28 -4.11
N ASP A 151 -0.68 18.41 -4.79
CA ASP A 151 -1.74 18.99 -5.59
C ASP A 151 -2.09 18.10 -6.78
N SER A 152 -1.09 17.59 -7.52
CA SER A 152 -1.32 16.63 -8.61
C SER A 152 -2.04 15.36 -8.14
N ASN A 153 -1.64 14.80 -6.99
CA ASN A 153 -2.28 13.61 -6.44
C ASN A 153 -3.75 13.88 -6.09
N ALA A 154 -4.05 15.05 -5.50
CA ALA A 154 -5.42 15.43 -5.18
C ALA A 154 -6.28 15.60 -6.45
N LEU A 155 -5.73 16.20 -7.52
CA LEU A 155 -6.41 16.31 -8.81
C LEU A 155 -6.67 14.94 -9.45
N THR A 156 -5.70 14.03 -9.40
CA THR A 156 -5.87 12.65 -9.91
C THR A 156 -6.94 11.89 -9.13
N MET A 157 -6.99 12.03 -7.81
CA MET A 157 -8.05 11.45 -6.98
C MET A 157 -9.42 12.05 -7.33
N ALA A 158 -9.49 13.36 -7.55
CA ALA A 158 -10.73 14.05 -7.86
C ALA A 158 -11.29 13.69 -9.25
N GLN A 159 -10.45 13.36 -10.22
CA GLN A 159 -10.87 12.84 -11.52
C GLN A 159 -11.63 11.51 -11.38
N ALA A 160 -11.17 10.63 -10.48
CA ALA A 160 -11.78 9.33 -10.25
C ALA A 160 -12.98 9.38 -9.27
N PHE A 161 -12.92 10.29 -8.29
CA PHE A 161 -13.90 10.39 -7.20
C PHE A 161 -14.25 11.87 -6.93
N PRO A 162 -14.95 12.54 -7.83
CA PRO A 162 -15.25 13.97 -7.68
C PRO A 162 -16.08 14.23 -6.41
N GLY A 163 -15.64 15.20 -5.61
CA GLY A 163 -16.31 15.59 -4.37
C GLY A 163 -16.16 14.61 -3.19
N ASP A 164 -15.34 13.56 -3.30
CA ASP A 164 -15.14 12.60 -2.21
C ASP A 164 -14.30 13.23 -1.07
N PRO A 165 -14.80 13.20 0.19
CA PRO A 165 -14.07 13.71 1.36
C PRO A 165 -12.69 13.10 1.56
N GLY A 166 -12.45 11.88 1.08
CA GLY A 166 -11.17 11.20 1.11
C GLY A 166 -10.05 11.98 0.43
N ILE A 167 -10.38 12.86 -0.55
CA ILE A 167 -9.40 13.75 -1.19
C ILE A 167 -8.82 14.73 -0.15
N ALA A 168 -9.69 15.36 0.64
CA ALA A 168 -9.26 16.28 1.69
C ALA A 168 -8.49 15.54 2.80
N ALA A 169 -8.91 14.33 3.15
CA ALA A 169 -8.22 13.47 4.12
C ALA A 169 -6.81 13.06 3.62
N ALA A 170 -6.66 12.77 2.33
CA ALA A 170 -5.37 12.43 1.72
C ALA A 170 -4.33 13.57 1.77
N LEU A 171 -4.76 14.85 1.87
CA LEU A 171 -3.84 15.98 2.06
C LEU A 171 -3.09 15.93 3.40
N LEU A 172 -3.59 15.17 4.37
CA LEU A 172 -2.91 14.93 5.66
C LEU A 172 -1.81 13.88 5.57
N LEU A 173 -1.75 13.11 4.47
CA LEU A 173 -0.81 12.00 4.30
C LEU A 173 0.46 12.43 3.56
N ASN A 174 1.53 11.66 3.76
CA ASN A 174 2.75 11.88 3.00
C ASN A 174 2.57 11.43 1.55
N PRO A 175 2.92 12.26 0.54
CA PRO A 175 3.00 11.81 -0.83
C PRO A 175 4.26 10.96 -1.02
N VAL A 176 4.11 9.89 -1.77
CA VAL A 176 5.18 8.95 -2.10
C VAL A 176 5.27 8.83 -3.61
N THR A 177 6.46 9.04 -4.15
CA THR A 177 6.81 8.66 -5.52
C THR A 177 7.91 7.62 -5.42
N LEU A 178 7.69 6.46 -6.00
CA LEU A 178 8.70 5.41 -6.14
C LEU A 178 9.20 5.41 -7.59
N ARG A 179 10.51 5.26 -7.75
CA ARG A 179 11.14 4.93 -9.03
C ARG A 179 11.14 3.42 -9.22
N PRO A 180 11.30 2.92 -10.45
CA PRO A 180 11.49 1.50 -10.68
C PRO A 180 12.55 0.90 -9.75
N GLY A 181 12.22 -0.18 -9.06
CA GLY A 181 13.09 -0.83 -8.09
C GLY A 181 13.10 -0.22 -6.68
N GLU A 182 12.33 0.82 -6.40
CA GLU A 182 12.09 1.30 -5.04
C GLU A 182 10.84 0.66 -4.43
N ALA A 183 10.85 0.46 -3.12
CA ALA A 183 9.74 -0.16 -2.39
C ALA A 183 9.12 0.77 -1.34
N LEU A 184 7.85 0.56 -1.06
CA LEU A 184 7.11 1.16 0.04
C LEU A 184 6.53 0.04 0.90
N PHE A 185 6.82 0.05 2.19
CA PHE A 185 6.18 -0.81 3.17
C PHE A 185 5.07 -0.05 3.91
N VAL A 186 3.91 -0.68 4.02
CA VAL A 186 2.72 -0.16 4.69
C VAL A 186 2.42 -1.04 5.90
N PRO A 187 2.79 -0.60 7.12
CA PRO A 187 2.46 -1.33 8.33
C PRO A 187 0.98 -1.24 8.68
N ALA A 188 0.50 -2.12 9.55
CA ALA A 188 -0.82 -2.02 10.14
C ALA A 188 -1.03 -0.63 10.78
N GLY A 189 -2.24 -0.09 10.67
CA GLY A 189 -2.61 1.24 11.17
C GLY A 189 -2.24 2.41 10.25
N ALA A 190 -1.40 2.21 9.24
CA ALA A 190 -1.03 3.27 8.31
C ALA A 190 -2.12 3.49 7.25
N VAL A 191 -2.72 4.68 7.26
CA VAL A 191 -3.66 5.09 6.19
C VAL A 191 -2.88 5.32 4.92
N HIS A 192 -3.35 4.74 3.80
CA HIS A 192 -2.67 4.83 2.51
C HIS A 192 -3.63 4.74 1.33
N ALA A 193 -3.15 5.10 0.15
CA ALA A 193 -3.80 4.86 -1.14
C ALA A 193 -2.75 4.80 -2.24
N TYR A 194 -2.90 3.88 -3.19
CA TYR A 194 -2.14 3.83 -4.43
C TYR A 194 -2.86 4.64 -5.51
N ILE A 195 -2.14 5.46 -6.23
CA ILE A 195 -2.72 6.45 -7.13
C ILE A 195 -2.52 6.05 -8.58
N SER A 196 -1.29 5.70 -8.97
CA SER A 196 -0.94 5.31 -10.33
C SER A 196 0.40 4.58 -10.40
N GLY A 197 0.65 3.91 -11.50
CA GLY A 197 1.88 3.19 -11.78
C GLY A 197 1.67 1.68 -11.90
N LEU A 198 2.76 0.94 -12.13
CA LEU A 198 2.79 -0.51 -12.15
C LEU A 198 3.75 -1.00 -11.07
N GLY A 199 3.33 -1.94 -10.26
CA GLY A 199 4.15 -2.53 -9.21
C GLY A 199 3.78 -3.99 -8.91
N VAL A 200 4.61 -4.62 -8.10
CA VAL A 200 4.33 -5.92 -7.49
C VAL A 200 4.08 -5.69 -6.01
N GLU A 201 2.91 -6.10 -5.56
CA GLU A 201 2.48 -5.99 -4.17
C GLU A 201 2.55 -7.36 -3.50
N ILE A 202 3.23 -7.42 -2.37
CA ILE A 202 3.23 -8.57 -1.48
C ILE A 202 2.62 -8.16 -0.14
N MET A 203 1.83 -9.03 0.45
CA MET A 203 1.16 -8.77 1.73
C MET A 203 0.98 -10.04 2.52
N ALA A 204 0.82 -9.95 3.85
CA ALA A 204 0.34 -11.07 4.64
C ALA A 204 -1.02 -11.55 4.08
N ASN A 205 -1.27 -12.86 4.20
CA ASN A 205 -2.49 -13.47 3.65
C ASN A 205 -3.71 -13.04 4.47
N SER A 206 -4.30 -11.91 4.07
CA SER A 206 -5.50 -11.33 4.68
C SER A 206 -6.28 -10.49 3.65
N ASP A 207 -7.62 -10.50 3.79
CA ASP A 207 -8.54 -9.66 3.02
C ASP A 207 -9.13 -8.51 3.85
N ASN A 208 -8.60 -8.26 5.05
CA ASN A 208 -9.07 -7.22 5.96
C ASN A 208 -8.73 -5.81 5.44
N VAL A 209 -9.76 -5.04 5.09
CA VAL A 209 -9.60 -3.68 4.54
C VAL A 209 -10.69 -2.77 5.11
N LEU A 210 -10.28 -1.76 5.88
CA LEU A 210 -11.17 -0.69 6.34
C LEU A 210 -10.92 0.58 5.51
N ARG A 211 -12.00 1.12 4.94
CA ARG A 211 -11.92 2.22 3.98
C ARG A 211 -12.33 3.54 4.61
N ALA A 212 -11.67 4.61 4.18
CA ALA A 212 -11.93 5.98 4.64
C ALA A 212 -12.52 6.89 3.55
N GLY A 213 -12.48 6.50 2.28
CA GLY A 213 -12.96 7.26 1.13
C GLY A 213 -12.41 6.74 -0.18
N LEU A 214 -12.62 7.47 -1.27
CA LEU A 214 -12.22 7.14 -2.64
C LEU A 214 -12.76 5.77 -3.08
N THR A 215 -14.01 5.48 -2.75
CA THR A 215 -14.62 4.17 -3.03
C THR A 215 -16.13 4.23 -3.04
N SER A 216 -16.74 3.34 -3.84
CA SER A 216 -18.18 3.02 -3.77
C SER A 216 -18.50 1.83 -2.86
N LYS A 217 -17.48 1.17 -2.29
CA LYS A 217 -17.66 0.03 -1.39
C LYS A 217 -18.07 0.50 0.01
N HIS A 218 -18.50 -0.44 0.86
CA HIS A 218 -18.86 -0.18 2.25
C HIS A 218 -17.73 0.54 3.01
N ILE A 219 -18.12 1.52 3.82
CA ILE A 219 -17.24 2.28 4.71
C ILE A 219 -17.82 2.21 6.12
N ASP A 220 -17.05 1.64 7.04
CA ASP A 220 -17.33 1.62 8.47
C ASP A 220 -16.38 2.60 9.17
N ILE A 221 -16.85 3.83 9.39
CA ILE A 221 -16.02 4.90 9.96
C ILE A 221 -15.58 4.59 11.40
N PRO A 222 -16.45 4.13 12.32
CA PRO A 222 -16.02 3.76 13.67
C PRO A 222 -14.93 2.70 13.69
N ALA A 223 -15.10 1.60 12.97
CA ALA A 223 -14.11 0.53 12.89
C ALA A 223 -12.81 1.02 12.23
N MET A 224 -12.91 1.79 11.14
CA MET A 224 -11.75 2.37 10.46
C MET A 224 -10.95 3.29 11.39
N LEU A 225 -11.60 4.25 12.08
CA LEU A 225 -10.93 5.18 12.98
C LEU A 225 -10.26 4.48 14.18
N ALA A 226 -10.79 3.33 14.61
CA ALA A 226 -10.20 2.51 15.67
C ALA A 226 -8.91 1.80 15.22
N CYS A 227 -8.75 1.53 13.91
CA CYS A 227 -7.56 0.89 13.36
C CYS A 227 -6.42 1.86 13.07
N VAL A 228 -6.69 3.16 12.92
CA VAL A 228 -5.71 4.16 12.47
C VAL A 228 -4.66 4.46 13.53
N ASP A 229 -3.37 4.40 13.15
CA ASP A 229 -2.29 5.00 13.89
C ASP A 229 -2.11 6.47 13.47
N TYR A 230 -2.36 7.40 14.40
CA TYR A 230 -2.29 8.84 14.17
C TYR A 230 -0.91 9.44 14.39
N VAL A 231 0.11 8.62 14.59
CA VAL A 231 1.49 9.09 14.72
C VAL A 231 1.99 9.56 13.36
N ALA A 232 2.45 10.81 13.30
CA ALA A 232 3.08 11.34 12.12
C ALA A 232 4.49 10.75 11.97
N ALA A 233 4.71 10.06 10.87
CA ALA A 233 5.99 9.45 10.54
C ALA A 233 6.27 9.51 9.03
N PRO A 234 7.52 9.53 8.60
CA PRO A 234 7.85 9.36 7.19
C PRO A 234 7.42 7.97 6.69
N PRO A 235 7.04 7.83 5.41
CA PRO A 235 6.76 6.54 4.81
C PRO A 235 7.96 5.59 4.94
N VAL A 236 7.69 4.34 5.27
CA VAL A 236 8.74 3.32 5.38
C VAL A 236 9.14 2.85 3.98
N ARG A 237 10.38 3.16 3.58
CA ARG A 237 10.95 2.80 2.28
C ARG A 237 12.09 1.82 2.51
N PRO A 238 11.85 0.49 2.43
CA PRO A 238 12.91 -0.50 2.57
C PRO A 238 13.98 -0.29 1.51
N ALA A 239 15.23 -0.12 1.95
CA ALA A 239 16.36 -0.15 1.05
C ALA A 239 16.68 -1.61 0.70
N PRO A 240 17.01 -1.93 -0.57
CA PRO A 240 17.40 -3.28 -0.91
C PRO A 240 18.75 -3.65 -0.28
N GLU A 241 18.84 -4.87 0.24
CA GLU A 241 20.11 -5.51 0.54
C GLU A 241 20.58 -6.31 -0.68
N TYR A 242 21.89 -6.38 -0.89
CA TYR A 242 22.49 -7.09 -2.02
C TYR A 242 23.07 -8.43 -1.54
N LEU A 243 22.40 -9.54 -1.83
CA LEU A 243 22.96 -10.86 -1.62
C LEU A 243 24.12 -11.16 -2.61
N SER A 244 24.03 -10.58 -3.81
CA SER A 244 25.05 -10.65 -4.86
C SER A 244 24.91 -9.44 -5.78
N ARG A 245 25.77 -9.34 -6.80
CA ARG A 245 25.62 -8.31 -7.84
C ARG A 245 24.31 -8.44 -8.60
N ALA A 246 23.79 -9.68 -8.70
CA ALA A 246 22.60 -10.01 -9.47
C ALA A 246 21.31 -10.02 -8.63
N THR A 247 21.39 -10.05 -7.28
CA THR A 247 20.20 -10.29 -6.45
C THR A 247 20.07 -9.25 -5.35
N ARG A 248 18.95 -8.54 -5.37
CA ARG A 248 18.51 -7.61 -4.33
C ARG A 248 17.43 -8.27 -3.48
N VAL A 249 17.39 -7.99 -2.18
CA VAL A 249 16.35 -8.45 -1.27
C VAL A 249 15.74 -7.26 -0.55
N TYR A 250 14.43 -7.24 -0.44
CA TYR A 250 13.65 -6.25 0.30
C TYR A 250 13.03 -6.93 1.50
N TYR A 251 13.53 -6.58 2.69
CA TYR A 251 12.98 -7.05 3.95
C TYR A 251 11.89 -6.09 4.43
N ALA A 252 10.76 -6.66 4.80
CA ALA A 252 9.74 -5.97 5.58
C ALA A 252 9.98 -6.23 7.08
N SER A 253 9.43 -5.37 7.95
CA SER A 253 9.52 -5.58 9.40
C SER A 253 8.44 -6.56 9.89
N VAL A 254 8.24 -7.67 9.16
CA VAL A 254 7.26 -8.74 9.43
C VAL A 254 7.85 -10.09 9.03
N ASP A 255 7.34 -11.14 9.64
CA ASP A 255 7.78 -12.52 9.38
C ASP A 255 6.95 -13.22 8.29
N ASP A 256 5.97 -12.51 7.71
CA ASP A 256 5.03 -13.09 6.75
C ASP A 256 5.64 -13.24 5.36
N PHE A 257 6.53 -12.32 4.96
CA PHE A 257 7.08 -12.29 3.60
C PHE A 257 8.37 -11.49 3.44
N GLU A 258 9.11 -11.83 2.39
CA GLU A 258 10.20 -11.05 1.80
C GLU A 258 10.14 -11.08 0.28
N LEU A 259 10.78 -10.12 -0.40
CA LEU A 259 10.95 -10.11 -1.85
C LEU A 259 12.42 -10.17 -2.23
N MET A 260 12.78 -11.12 -3.09
CA MET A 260 14.06 -11.16 -3.79
C MET A 260 13.86 -10.76 -5.25
N VAL A 261 14.80 -10.00 -5.78
CA VAL A 261 14.76 -9.52 -7.17
C VAL A 261 16.10 -9.86 -7.85
N PRO A 262 16.25 -11.11 -8.32
CA PRO A 262 17.36 -11.50 -9.19
C PRO A 262 17.20 -10.88 -10.58
N THR A 263 18.32 -10.42 -11.14
CA THR A 263 18.46 -9.99 -12.53
C THR A 263 19.56 -10.85 -13.16
N ILE A 264 19.21 -11.59 -14.20
CA ILE A 264 20.09 -12.51 -14.90
C ILE A 264 20.51 -11.85 -16.21
N VAL A 265 21.78 -11.84 -16.52
CA VAL A 265 22.34 -11.41 -17.78
C VAL A 265 22.90 -12.61 -18.57
N PRO A 266 22.95 -12.56 -19.91
CA PRO A 266 23.34 -13.73 -20.71
C PRO A 266 24.74 -14.28 -20.40
N GLU A 267 25.61 -13.47 -19.80
CA GLU A 267 26.97 -13.85 -19.42
C GLU A 267 27.03 -14.59 -18.08
N ASP A 268 25.94 -14.61 -17.30
CA ASP A 268 25.85 -15.37 -16.06
C ASP A 268 25.62 -16.85 -16.40
N ASP A 269 26.44 -17.72 -15.79
CA ASP A 269 26.29 -19.17 -15.99
C ASP A 269 24.94 -19.64 -15.45
N ARG A 270 24.72 -19.42 -14.16
CA ARG A 270 23.58 -19.97 -13.42
C ARG A 270 23.44 -19.29 -12.08
N LEU A 271 22.27 -18.74 -11.79
CA LEU A 271 22.03 -18.04 -10.52
C LEU A 271 21.23 -18.94 -9.56
N ALA A 272 21.80 -19.18 -8.36
CA ALA A 272 21.11 -19.91 -7.31
C ALA A 272 20.27 -18.97 -6.46
N LEU A 273 18.97 -19.25 -6.33
CA LEU A 273 18.08 -18.58 -5.40
C LEU A 273 17.82 -19.46 -4.18
N PRO A 274 18.22 -19.04 -2.99
CA PRO A 274 17.84 -19.72 -1.76
C PRO A 274 16.34 -19.57 -1.51
N GLY A 275 15.77 -20.45 -0.70
CA GLY A 275 14.40 -20.33 -0.25
C GLY A 275 14.18 -21.09 1.05
N ARG A 276 13.28 -20.59 1.87
CA ARG A 276 12.95 -21.14 3.19
C ARG A 276 11.54 -21.69 3.29
N GLY A 277 10.63 -21.18 2.44
CA GLY A 277 9.22 -21.51 2.44
C GLY A 277 8.66 -21.84 1.06
N PRO A 278 7.35 -21.85 0.95
CA PRO A 278 6.67 -21.87 -0.34
C PRO A 278 6.95 -20.55 -1.07
N ARG A 279 7.33 -20.62 -2.35
CA ARG A 279 7.77 -19.47 -3.14
C ARG A 279 6.92 -19.26 -4.37
N ILE A 280 6.78 -18.00 -4.76
CA ILE A 280 6.24 -17.63 -6.05
C ILE A 280 7.35 -16.90 -6.81
N LEU A 281 7.69 -17.39 -8.00
CA LEU A 281 8.57 -16.72 -8.95
C LEU A 281 7.70 -16.03 -9.99
N LEU A 282 7.88 -14.74 -10.17
CA LEU A 282 7.19 -13.93 -11.18
C LEU A 282 8.23 -13.33 -12.13
N ALA A 283 8.26 -13.73 -13.40
CA ALA A 283 9.08 -13.06 -14.40
C ALA A 283 8.46 -11.71 -14.75
N VAL A 284 9.24 -10.62 -14.64
CA VAL A 284 8.80 -9.25 -14.96
C VAL A 284 9.48 -8.71 -16.22
N GLU A 285 10.59 -9.31 -16.63
CA GLU A 285 11.34 -8.94 -17.83
C GLU A 285 12.09 -10.15 -18.37
N GLY A 286 12.20 -10.26 -19.72
CA GLY A 286 12.99 -11.28 -20.41
C GLY A 286 12.37 -12.67 -20.38
N VAL A 287 13.25 -13.68 -20.57
CA VAL A 287 12.89 -15.12 -20.56
C VAL A 287 13.92 -15.85 -19.70
N THR A 288 13.45 -16.55 -18.70
CA THR A 288 14.29 -17.30 -17.75
C THR A 288 13.79 -18.73 -17.58
N THR A 289 14.70 -19.66 -17.41
CA THR A 289 14.39 -21.05 -17.04
C THR A 289 14.65 -21.22 -15.54
N ALA A 290 13.61 -21.60 -14.81
CA ALA A 290 13.70 -21.96 -13.40
C ALA A 290 13.82 -23.49 -13.27
N THR A 291 14.86 -23.97 -12.61
CA THR A 291 15.12 -25.41 -12.41
C THR A 291 15.19 -25.72 -10.91
N THR A 292 14.51 -26.78 -10.50
CA THR A 292 14.55 -27.34 -9.14
C THR A 292 14.86 -28.84 -9.21
N SER A 293 14.85 -29.51 -8.07
CA SER A 293 14.94 -30.98 -8.03
C SER A 293 13.70 -31.68 -8.61
N ALA A 294 12.58 -31.00 -8.70
CA ALA A 294 11.33 -31.53 -9.25
C ALA A 294 11.20 -31.38 -10.77
N GLY A 295 11.93 -30.46 -11.37
CA GLY A 295 11.88 -30.19 -12.81
C GLY A 295 12.31 -28.79 -13.20
N SER A 296 12.05 -28.44 -14.46
CA SER A 296 12.36 -27.15 -15.06
C SER A 296 11.14 -26.54 -15.73
N ALA A 297 11.02 -25.21 -15.67
CA ALA A 297 10.00 -24.46 -16.38
C ALA A 297 10.58 -23.16 -16.94
N GLU A 298 10.18 -22.81 -18.16
CA GLU A 298 10.49 -21.53 -18.76
C GLU A 298 9.44 -20.49 -18.33
N LEU A 299 9.91 -19.29 -18.00
CA LEU A 299 9.11 -18.16 -17.59
C LEU A 299 9.41 -16.96 -18.48
N SER A 300 8.41 -16.49 -19.19
CA SER A 300 8.41 -15.19 -19.89
C SER A 300 7.77 -14.11 -19.01
N ALA A 301 8.02 -12.85 -19.34
CA ALA A 301 7.43 -11.71 -18.61
C ALA A 301 5.91 -11.86 -18.43
N GLY A 302 5.43 -11.69 -17.20
CA GLY A 302 4.04 -11.86 -16.80
C GLY A 302 3.66 -13.30 -16.36
N GLN A 303 4.54 -14.29 -16.56
CA GLN A 303 4.30 -15.65 -16.08
C GLN A 303 4.84 -15.86 -14.67
N ALA A 304 4.17 -16.74 -13.93
CA ALA A 304 4.56 -17.08 -12.57
C ALA A 304 4.63 -18.59 -12.36
N LEU A 305 5.51 -19.01 -11.46
CA LEU A 305 5.72 -20.41 -11.05
C LEU A 305 5.62 -20.51 -9.54
N PHE A 306 4.91 -21.50 -9.05
CA PHE A 306 4.91 -21.87 -7.64
C PHE A 306 5.98 -22.94 -7.36
N VAL A 307 6.80 -22.73 -6.34
CA VAL A 307 7.84 -23.66 -5.89
C VAL A 307 7.52 -24.12 -4.48
N GLY A 308 7.47 -25.42 -4.26
CA GLY A 308 7.17 -26.02 -2.97
C GLY A 308 8.27 -25.74 -1.92
N ALA A 309 7.90 -25.70 -0.67
CA ALA A 309 8.84 -25.45 0.44
C ALA A 309 9.86 -26.59 0.64
N ASP A 310 9.66 -27.75 0.06
CA ASP A 310 10.58 -28.89 0.04
C ASP A 310 11.66 -28.78 -1.04
N GLU A 311 11.46 -27.90 -2.03
CA GLU A 311 12.40 -27.61 -3.09
C GLU A 311 13.36 -26.49 -2.65
N ARG A 312 14.53 -26.84 -2.13
CA ARG A 312 15.42 -25.91 -1.42
C ARG A 312 15.97 -24.78 -2.30
N THR A 313 16.65 -25.12 -3.39
CA THR A 313 17.32 -24.16 -4.28
C THR A 313 16.61 -24.12 -5.63
N VAL A 314 16.30 -22.94 -6.10
CA VAL A 314 15.91 -22.69 -7.48
C VAL A 314 17.13 -22.18 -8.23
N TRP A 315 17.38 -22.75 -9.39
CA TRP A 315 18.42 -22.27 -10.29
C TRP A 315 17.75 -21.52 -11.42
N LEU A 316 18.22 -20.29 -11.69
CA LEU A 316 17.76 -19.47 -12.82
C LEU A 316 18.83 -19.39 -13.90
N GLU A 317 18.43 -19.54 -15.15
CA GLU A 317 19.26 -19.43 -16.36
C GLU A 317 18.51 -18.58 -17.39
N GLY A 318 19.21 -17.96 -18.35
CA GLY A 318 18.62 -17.14 -19.40
C GLY A 318 18.91 -15.66 -19.21
N HIS A 319 17.94 -14.78 -19.45
CA HIS A 319 18.09 -13.34 -19.26
C HIS A 319 16.80 -12.70 -18.80
N GLY A 320 16.90 -11.71 -17.94
CA GLY A 320 15.73 -10.96 -17.47
C GLY A 320 15.72 -10.72 -15.95
N THR A 321 14.58 -10.28 -15.49
CA THR A 321 14.34 -10.00 -14.05
C THR A 321 13.18 -10.85 -13.56
N VAL A 322 13.41 -11.56 -12.45
CA VAL A 322 12.39 -12.35 -11.74
C VAL A 322 12.18 -11.74 -10.36
N ILE A 323 10.96 -11.81 -9.84
CA ILE A 323 10.64 -11.50 -8.46
C ILE A 323 10.30 -12.81 -7.76
N GLN A 324 11.05 -13.13 -6.71
CA GLN A 324 10.74 -14.25 -5.81
C GLN A 324 10.08 -13.69 -4.55
N ALA A 325 8.85 -14.12 -4.28
CA ALA A 325 8.21 -14.00 -2.98
C ALA A 325 8.54 -15.22 -2.13
N ASP A 326 8.96 -15.01 -0.89
CA ASP A 326 9.31 -16.05 0.08
C ASP A 326 8.95 -15.60 1.51
N VAL A 327 9.16 -16.46 2.48
CA VAL A 327 9.14 -16.14 3.91
C VAL A 327 10.57 -15.94 4.41
N PRO A 328 10.80 -15.01 5.36
CA PRO A 328 12.13 -14.71 5.92
C PRO A 328 12.83 -15.87 6.60
#